data_e19f4c39a08183ff74861d8d30646734
#
_entry.id   e19f4c39a08183ff74861d8d30646734
#
_cell.length_a   1.000
_cell.length_b   1.000
_cell.length_c   1.000
_cell.angle_alpha   90.00
_cell.angle_beta   90.00
_cell.angle_gamma   90.00
#
_symmetry.space_group_name_H-M   'P 1'
#
loop_
_entity.id
_entity.type
_entity.pdbx_description
1 polymer ?
#
loop_
_entity_poly.entity_id
_entity_poly.type
_entity_poly.pdbx_seq_one_letter_code
_entity_poly.pdbx_strand_id
1 'polypeptide(L)' 'MDRSTYEIRLAQWTKIVEECSRRPSGMTVTAWAEEHGIGVKIYYYWQRKVRRAMAQLMQLVFQ' A
#
# COMPACT_ATOMS: atom_id res chain seq x y z
N MET A 1 -9.39 -12.14 13.22
CA MET A 1 -9.72 -10.88 12.50
C MET A 1 -10.76 -11.20 11.45
N ASP A 2 -11.84 -10.48 11.43
CA ASP A 2 -12.85 -10.77 10.43
C ASP A 2 -12.48 -10.13 9.07
N ARG A 3 -13.19 -10.57 8.04
CA ARG A 3 -12.92 -10.17 6.67
C ARG A 3 -13.13 -8.67 6.42
N SER A 4 -14.14 -8.10 7.08
CA SER A 4 -14.43 -6.67 6.95
C SER A 4 -13.28 -5.80 7.41
N THR A 5 -12.69 -6.16 8.56
CA THR A 5 -11.55 -5.42 9.11
C THR A 5 -10.37 -5.46 8.16
N TYR A 6 -10.10 -6.62 7.58
CA TYR A 6 -9.01 -6.74 6.61
C TYR A 6 -9.26 -5.87 5.38
N GLU A 7 -10.48 -5.90 4.86
CA GLU A 7 -10.83 -5.12 3.68
C GLU A 7 -10.71 -3.61 3.93
N ILE A 8 -11.14 -3.16 5.10
CA ILE A 8 -11.01 -1.75 5.49
C ILE A 8 -9.55 -1.33 5.56
N ARG A 9 -8.71 -2.16 6.17
CA ARG A 9 -7.28 -1.89 6.27
C ARG A 9 -6.62 -1.87 4.89
N LEU A 10 -7.00 -2.82 4.04
CA LEU A 10 -6.45 -2.88 2.69
C LEU A 10 -6.79 -1.61 1.91
N ALA A 11 -8.01 -1.10 2.03
CA ALA A 11 -8.41 0.14 1.38
C ALA A 11 -7.61 1.33 1.90
N GLN A 12 -7.41 1.42 3.21
CA GLN A 12 -6.61 2.48 3.82
C GLN A 12 -5.15 2.42 3.32
N TRP A 13 -4.57 1.23 3.29
CA TRP A 13 -3.19 1.07 2.85
C TRP A 13 -3.01 1.29 1.35
N THR A 14 -4.06 1.01 0.56
CA THR A 14 -4.04 1.34 -0.87
C THR A 14 -3.83 2.84 -1.07
N LYS A 15 -4.53 3.66 -0.29
CA LYS A 15 -4.36 5.11 -0.32
C LYS A 15 -2.95 5.52 0.09
N ILE A 16 -2.45 4.92 1.16
CA ILE A 16 -1.10 5.22 1.67
C ILE A 16 -0.04 4.88 0.62
N VAL A 17 -0.18 3.73 -0.02
CA VAL A 17 0.76 3.31 -1.07
C VAL A 17 0.69 4.28 -2.25
N GLU A 18 -0.49 4.71 -2.65
CA GLU A 18 -0.64 5.70 -3.72
C GLU A 18 0.04 7.01 -3.38
N GLU A 19 -0.15 7.51 -2.17
CA GLU A 19 0.49 8.75 -1.74
C GLU A 19 2.00 8.62 -1.73
N CYS A 20 2.52 7.49 -1.28
CA CYS A 20 3.96 7.24 -1.30
C CYS A 20 4.51 7.25 -2.73
N SER A 21 3.76 6.75 -3.69
CA SER A 21 4.20 6.73 -5.09
C SER A 21 4.30 8.12 -5.69
N ARG A 22 3.62 9.10 -5.09
CA ARG A 22 3.66 10.49 -5.52
C ARG A 22 4.68 11.33 -4.76
N ARG A 23 5.51 10.69 -3.95
CA ARG A 23 6.51 11.41 -3.16
C ARG A 23 7.48 12.18 -4.06
N PRO A 24 8.10 13.25 -3.54
CA PRO A 24 9.04 14.04 -4.34
C PRO A 24 10.19 13.19 -4.88
N SER A 25 10.66 13.58 -6.06
CA SER A 25 11.81 12.94 -6.67
C SER A 25 13.02 13.04 -5.74
N GLY A 26 13.71 11.92 -5.54
CA GLY A 26 14.86 11.87 -4.65
C GLY A 26 14.54 11.49 -3.22
N MET A 27 13.25 11.45 -2.84
CA MET A 27 12.86 11.00 -1.51
C MET A 27 12.69 9.47 -1.54
N THR A 28 13.36 8.79 -0.60
CA THR A 28 13.24 7.32 -0.50
C THR A 28 11.93 6.93 0.18
N VAL A 29 11.51 5.70 -0.03
CA VAL A 29 10.33 5.15 0.66
C VAL A 29 10.52 5.20 2.17
N THR A 30 11.72 4.86 2.65
CA THR A 30 12.02 4.88 4.08
C THR A 30 11.85 6.29 4.66
N ALA A 31 12.40 7.31 3.98
CA ALA A 31 12.27 8.69 4.43
C ALA A 31 10.81 9.14 4.44
N TRP A 32 10.07 8.80 3.40
CA TRP A 32 8.64 9.14 3.33
C TRP A 32 7.85 8.51 4.46
N ALA A 33 8.09 7.22 4.72
CA ALA A 33 7.40 6.50 5.79
C ALA A 33 7.71 7.10 7.15
N GLU A 34 8.96 7.44 7.40
CA GLU A 34 9.37 8.07 8.66
C GLU A 34 8.68 9.42 8.86
N GLU A 35 8.59 10.24 7.82
CA GLU A 35 7.90 11.52 7.89
C GLU A 35 6.43 11.36 8.27
N HIS A 36 5.81 10.28 7.83
CA HIS A 36 4.38 10.02 8.08
C HIS A 36 4.14 9.16 9.32
N GLY A 37 5.19 8.88 10.10
CA GLY A 37 5.06 8.08 11.31
C GLY A 37 4.72 6.63 11.04
N ILE A 38 5.10 6.10 9.87
CA ILE A 38 4.80 4.73 9.47
C ILE A 38 6.07 3.89 9.59
N GLY A 39 5.98 2.72 10.26
CA GLY A 39 7.08 1.78 10.31
C GLY A 39 7.36 1.21 8.92
N VAL A 40 8.61 1.26 8.46
CA VAL A 40 8.95 0.83 7.12
C VAL A 40 8.66 -0.66 6.87
N LYS A 41 8.83 -1.49 7.88
CA LYS A 41 8.53 -2.93 7.77
C LYS A 41 7.04 -3.16 7.55
N ILE A 42 6.21 -2.44 8.29
CA ILE A 42 4.75 -2.51 8.16
C ILE A 42 4.33 -1.98 6.79
N TYR A 43 4.97 -0.91 6.33
CA TYR A 43 4.70 -0.35 5.01
C TYR A 43 4.93 -1.39 3.92
N TYR A 44 6.09 -2.06 3.93
CA TYR A 44 6.39 -3.05 2.90
C TYR A 44 5.49 -4.29 2.96
N TYR A 45 5.08 -4.67 4.17
CA TYR A 45 4.12 -5.75 4.34
C TYR A 45 2.81 -5.44 3.61
N TRP A 46 2.26 -4.25 3.84
CA TRP A 46 1.00 -3.85 3.21
C TRP A 46 1.16 -3.52 1.74
N GLN A 47 2.29 -2.98 1.35
CA GLN A 47 2.57 -2.70 -0.06
C GLN A 47 2.47 -3.98 -0.89
N ARG A 48 3.01 -5.08 -0.39
CA ARG A 48 2.89 -6.36 -1.09
C ARG A 48 1.44 -6.81 -1.21
N LYS A 49 0.66 -6.66 -0.16
CA LYS A 49 -0.75 -7.04 -0.18
C LYS A 49 -1.56 -6.18 -1.14
N VAL A 50 -1.30 -4.88 -1.17
CA VAL A 50 -1.96 -3.95 -2.08
C VAL A 50 -1.63 -4.31 -3.52
N ARG A 51 -0.36 -4.56 -3.83
CA ARG A 51 0.06 -4.92 -5.18
C ARG A 51 -0.56 -6.23 -5.65
N ARG A 52 -0.65 -7.20 -4.75
CA ARG A 52 -1.30 -8.49 -5.08
C ARG A 52 -2.78 -8.29 -5.39
N ALA A 53 -3.47 -7.48 -4.60
CA ALA A 53 -4.89 -7.19 -4.84
C ALA A 53 -5.10 -6.49 -6.18
N MET A 54 -4.25 -5.52 -6.51
CA MET A 54 -4.32 -4.82 -7.79
C MET A 54 -4.04 -5.75 -8.97
N ALA A 55 -3.07 -6.64 -8.82
CA ALA A 55 -2.75 -7.61 -9.88
C ALA A 55 -3.93 -8.54 -10.15
N GLN A 56 -4.63 -8.97 -9.10
CA GLN A 56 -5.82 -9.81 -9.26
C GLN A 56 -6.93 -9.07 -9.99
N LEU A 57 -7.14 -7.79 -9.67
CA LEU A 57 -8.14 -6.98 -10.36
C LEU A 57 -7.80 -6.85 -11.83
N MET A 58 -6.53 -6.62 -12.16
CA MET A 58 -6.10 -6.51 -13.55
C MET A 58 -6.31 -7.82 -14.31
N GLN A 59 -6.07 -8.96 -13.68
CA GLN A 59 -6.31 -10.26 -14.30
C GLN A 59 -7.79 -10.45 -14.64
N LEU A 60 -8.67 -10.01 -13.75
CA LEU A 60 -10.11 -10.10 -13.98
C LEU A 60 -10.56 -9.23 -15.16
N VAL A 61 -9.91 -8.06 -15.31
CA VAL A 61 -10.27 -7.13 -16.38
C VAL A 61 -9.77 -7.61 -17.74
N PHE A 62 -8.63 -8.31 -17.78
CA PHE A 62 -7.99 -8.72 -19.05
C PHE A 62 -8.23 -10.18 -19.43
N GLN A 63 -9.10 -10.88 -18.72
CA GLN A 63 -9.50 -12.24 -19.11
C GLN A 63 -10.64 -12.23 -20.08
#